data_d2eee1f18673d55ff64493b262f521f9
#
_entry.id   d2eee1f18673d55ff64493b262f521f9
#
_cell.length_a   1.000
_cell.length_b   1.000
_cell.length_c   1.000
_cell.angle_alpha   90.00
_cell.angle_beta   90.00
_cell.angle_gamma   90.00
#
_symmetry.space_group_name_H-M   'P 1'
#
loop_
_entity.id
_entity.type
_entity.pdbx_description
1 polymer ?
#
loop_
_entity_poly.entity_id
_entity_poly.type
_entity_poly.pdbx_seq_one_letter_code
_entity_poly.pdbx_strand_id
1 'polypeptide(L)'
;MNAITIAHLSDIHYAPSEISAVSTMLREKGVFVEKLLPKCLDNLKIRKPDIILITGDLTHESPAEDFRYLKNQLKAALPDTPVLCTIGNHDIRSAFRQGFLGEAPSDDPYYDSMIVNGYQFVSLDSAYVNGLTGYFTDEALDYLEEKLKNTEVDGTILMMHHPFLAHARHLKMNMNDRLEKILRSGKIKAIFNGHVHGSYTSSVFGIPQFTADSLKTCFDIHPDCIAYNSRAGYEIVSFDENGDWMTERFLLNPEVETYFKK
;
A
#
# COMPACT_ATOMS: atom_id res chain seq x y z
N MET A 1 -11.41 -16.48 -15.89
CA MET A 1 -11.34 -15.44 -14.85
C MET A 1 -12.02 -14.19 -15.37
N ASN A 2 -12.46 -13.29 -14.50
CA ASN A 2 -12.96 -11.99 -14.95
C ASN A 2 -11.79 -11.02 -15.12
N ALA A 3 -11.91 -10.06 -16.05
CA ALA A 3 -10.97 -8.95 -16.13
C ALA A 3 -11.16 -8.01 -14.91
N ILE A 4 -10.07 -7.41 -14.42
CA ILE A 4 -10.12 -6.47 -13.31
C ILE A 4 -9.04 -5.39 -13.45
N THR A 5 -9.41 -4.16 -13.09
CA THR A 5 -8.51 -3.00 -13.06
C THR A 5 -8.36 -2.50 -11.63
N ILE A 6 -7.16 -2.53 -11.11
CA ILE A 6 -6.80 -2.22 -9.73
C ILE A 6 -6.03 -0.90 -9.70
N ALA A 7 -6.49 0.09 -8.94
CA ALA A 7 -5.67 1.24 -8.61
C ALA A 7 -4.85 0.92 -7.34
N HIS A 8 -3.54 0.96 -7.45
CA HIS A 8 -2.62 0.66 -6.36
C HIS A 8 -1.93 1.95 -5.86
N LEU A 9 -2.31 2.37 -4.67
CA LEU A 9 -1.80 3.52 -3.94
C LEU A 9 -1.04 3.03 -2.71
N SER A 10 -0.04 3.78 -2.28
CA SER A 10 0.72 3.48 -1.05
C SER A 10 1.36 4.72 -0.47
N ASP A 11 1.72 4.65 0.80
CA ASP A 11 2.62 5.62 1.44
C ASP A 11 2.17 7.07 1.19
N ILE A 12 0.88 7.34 1.48
CA ILE A 12 0.27 8.67 1.33
C ILE A 12 0.88 9.62 2.37
N HIS A 13 1.16 9.11 3.58
CA HIS A 13 1.71 9.87 4.70
C HIS A 13 1.01 11.21 4.90
N TYR A 14 -0.32 11.20 4.87
CA TYR A 14 -1.10 12.40 5.14
C TYR A 14 -0.89 12.86 6.57
N ALA A 15 -0.34 14.05 6.73
CA ALA A 15 -0.09 14.66 8.03
C ALA A 15 -0.06 16.19 7.87
N PRO A 16 -1.22 16.85 7.86
CA PRO A 16 -1.32 18.29 7.56
C PRO A 16 -0.62 19.15 8.60
N SER A 17 -0.51 18.69 9.84
CA SER A 17 0.17 19.37 10.95
C SER A 17 1.65 19.04 11.07
N GLU A 18 2.16 18.06 10.31
CA GLU A 18 3.56 17.65 10.37
C GLU A 18 4.46 18.66 9.67
N ILE A 19 5.40 19.21 10.43
CA ILE A 19 6.50 20.03 9.90
C ILE A 19 7.77 19.17 9.95
N SER A 20 7.82 18.11 9.13
CA SER A 20 9.04 17.33 9.00
C SER A 20 10.09 18.09 8.19
N ALA A 21 11.36 17.80 8.43
CA ALA A 21 12.47 18.37 7.66
C ALA A 21 12.33 18.04 6.16
N VAL A 22 11.84 16.83 5.83
CA VAL A 22 11.59 16.40 4.45
C VAL A 22 10.46 17.22 3.82
N SER A 23 9.31 17.36 4.48
CA SER A 23 8.19 18.15 3.97
C SER A 23 8.55 19.62 3.78
N THR A 24 9.28 20.21 4.74
CA THR A 24 9.78 21.59 4.63
C THR A 24 10.66 21.77 3.41
N MET A 25 11.63 20.91 3.24
CA MET A 25 12.59 20.98 2.14
C MET A 25 11.94 20.74 0.77
N LEU A 26 10.96 19.84 0.66
CA LEU A 26 10.19 19.66 -0.56
C LEU A 26 9.39 20.92 -0.91
N ARG A 27 8.77 21.58 0.09
CA ARG A 27 8.05 22.84 -0.11
C ARG A 27 8.95 23.97 -0.57
N GLU A 28 10.16 24.11 -0.02
CA GLU A 28 11.18 25.09 -0.47
C GLU A 28 11.56 24.88 -1.93
N LYS A 29 11.46 23.65 -2.42
CA LYS A 29 11.68 23.27 -3.84
C LYS A 29 10.38 23.32 -4.68
N GLY A 30 9.29 23.87 -4.15
CA GLY A 30 8.01 24.01 -4.86
C GLY A 30 7.16 22.75 -4.94
N VAL A 31 7.49 21.72 -4.15
CA VAL A 31 6.73 20.48 -4.09
C VAL A 31 5.76 20.50 -2.90
N PHE A 32 4.48 20.34 -3.19
CA PHE A 32 3.39 20.41 -2.22
C PHE A 32 2.72 19.04 -2.14
N VAL A 33 3.16 18.20 -1.19
CA VAL A 33 2.68 16.82 -1.03
C VAL A 33 1.17 16.74 -0.78
N GLU A 34 0.58 17.73 -0.11
CA GLU A 34 -0.85 17.80 0.13
C GLU A 34 -1.71 17.94 -1.14
N LYS A 35 -1.10 18.29 -2.27
CA LYS A 35 -1.79 18.38 -3.58
C LYS A 35 -1.75 17.06 -4.36
N LEU A 36 -0.98 16.08 -3.92
CA LEU A 36 -0.75 14.84 -4.67
C LEU A 36 -1.95 13.90 -4.61
N LEU A 37 -2.55 13.71 -3.44
CA LEU A 37 -3.74 12.88 -3.31
C LEU A 37 -4.92 13.42 -4.14
N PRO A 38 -5.31 14.71 -4.07
CA PRO A 38 -6.35 15.26 -4.95
C PRO A 38 -6.06 15.03 -6.43
N LYS A 39 -4.82 15.25 -6.88
CA LYS A 39 -4.41 15.01 -8.28
C LYS A 39 -4.51 13.54 -8.67
N CYS A 40 -4.12 12.62 -7.78
CA CYS A 40 -4.31 11.19 -7.96
C CYS A 40 -5.79 10.85 -8.14
N LEU A 41 -6.64 11.33 -7.22
CA LEU A 41 -8.07 11.05 -7.25
C LEU A 41 -8.75 11.60 -8.51
N ASP A 42 -8.36 12.76 -9.00
CA ASP A 42 -8.88 13.31 -10.26
C ASP A 42 -8.50 12.43 -11.47
N ASN A 43 -7.29 11.88 -11.48
CA ASN A 43 -6.90 10.91 -12.50
C ASN A 43 -7.72 9.62 -12.40
N LEU A 44 -7.97 9.12 -11.19
CA LEU A 44 -8.74 7.88 -10.97
C LEU A 44 -10.22 8.02 -11.34
N LYS A 45 -10.82 9.21 -11.23
CA LYS A 45 -12.16 9.48 -11.77
C LYS A 45 -12.27 9.22 -13.27
N ILE A 46 -11.19 9.46 -14.01
CA ILE A 46 -11.11 9.21 -15.45
C ILE A 46 -10.87 7.71 -15.72
N ARG A 47 -10.01 7.07 -14.94
CA ARG A 47 -9.60 5.67 -15.11
C ARG A 47 -10.65 4.67 -14.68
N LYS A 48 -11.48 5.02 -13.68
CA LYS A 48 -12.57 4.19 -13.13
C LYS A 48 -12.13 2.77 -12.78
N PRO A 49 -11.18 2.60 -11.84
CA PRO A 49 -10.76 1.27 -11.43
C PRO A 49 -11.90 0.51 -10.75
N ASP A 50 -11.86 -0.82 -10.81
CA ASP A 50 -12.83 -1.70 -10.15
C ASP A 50 -12.62 -1.72 -8.63
N ILE A 51 -11.40 -1.47 -8.17
CA ILE A 51 -11.01 -1.41 -6.76
C ILE A 51 -9.82 -0.48 -6.57
N ILE A 52 -9.74 0.16 -5.40
CA ILE A 52 -8.57 0.90 -4.93
C ILE A 52 -7.94 0.10 -3.80
N LEU A 53 -6.66 -0.23 -3.92
CA LEU A 53 -5.83 -0.78 -2.85
C LEU A 53 -4.95 0.32 -2.29
N ILE A 54 -4.90 0.45 -0.95
CA ILE A 54 -3.97 1.35 -0.26
C ILE A 54 -3.09 0.49 0.66
N THR A 55 -1.84 0.31 0.25
CA THR A 55 -0.93 -0.65 0.90
C THR A 55 -0.13 -0.06 2.06
N GLY A 56 -0.83 0.66 2.96
CA GLY A 56 -0.30 1.15 4.23
C GLY A 56 0.31 2.56 4.16
N ASP A 57 0.72 3.04 5.33
CA ASP A 57 1.20 4.40 5.56
C ASP A 57 0.24 5.46 4.98
N LEU A 58 -1.04 5.30 5.34
CA LEU A 58 -2.09 6.25 4.97
C LEU A 58 -1.80 7.62 5.57
N THR A 59 -1.35 7.62 6.83
CA THR A 59 -0.99 8.82 7.57
C THR A 59 0.45 8.72 8.11
N HIS A 60 0.91 9.76 8.80
CA HIS A 60 2.20 9.74 9.46
C HIS A 60 2.00 10.02 10.95
N GLU A 61 1.79 8.94 11.73
CA GLU A 61 1.55 8.98 13.18
C GLU A 61 0.42 9.95 13.58
N SER A 62 -0.62 10.02 12.74
CA SER A 62 -1.67 11.02 12.85
C SER A 62 -2.88 10.55 13.66
N PRO A 63 -3.70 11.51 14.16
CA PRO A 63 -4.94 11.19 14.88
C PRO A 63 -6.06 10.69 13.94
N ALA A 64 -7.15 10.22 14.52
CA ALA A 64 -8.31 9.67 13.81
C ALA A 64 -8.96 10.64 12.81
N GLU A 65 -8.84 11.95 13.05
CA GLU A 65 -9.37 12.98 12.16
C GLU A 65 -8.74 12.93 10.77
N ASP A 66 -7.44 12.67 10.68
CA ASP A 66 -6.72 12.61 9.42
C ASP A 66 -7.12 11.38 8.60
N PHE A 67 -7.29 10.23 9.24
CA PHE A 67 -7.86 9.04 8.60
C PHE A 67 -9.28 9.27 8.11
N ARG A 68 -10.12 9.97 8.88
CA ARG A 68 -11.48 10.34 8.48
C ARG A 68 -11.48 11.28 7.29
N TYR A 69 -10.55 12.22 7.26
CA TYR A 69 -10.37 13.11 6.12
C TYR A 69 -10.03 12.32 4.85
N LEU A 70 -9.03 11.42 4.91
CA LEU A 70 -8.65 10.58 3.77
C LEU A 70 -9.83 9.75 3.24
N LYS A 71 -10.55 9.07 4.14
CA LYS A 71 -11.76 8.32 3.78
C LYS A 71 -12.78 9.19 3.04
N ASN A 72 -13.04 10.39 3.56
CA ASN A 72 -14.01 11.32 2.96
C ASN A 72 -13.55 11.80 1.57
N GLN A 73 -12.24 12.05 1.37
CA GLN A 73 -11.71 12.42 0.06
C GLN A 73 -11.89 11.27 -0.96
N LEU A 74 -11.55 10.04 -0.58
CA LEU A 74 -11.75 8.85 -1.42
C LEU A 74 -13.22 8.68 -1.79
N LYS A 75 -14.11 8.70 -0.79
CA LYS A 75 -15.55 8.53 -0.99
C LYS A 75 -16.19 9.65 -1.82
N ALA A 76 -15.73 10.88 -1.66
CA ALA A 76 -16.23 12.02 -2.45
C ALA A 76 -15.76 11.93 -3.92
N ALA A 77 -14.55 11.43 -4.15
CA ALA A 77 -14.00 11.31 -5.50
C ALA A 77 -14.54 10.10 -6.27
N LEU A 78 -14.67 8.94 -5.59
CA LEU A 78 -15.04 7.65 -6.20
C LEU A 78 -16.05 6.92 -5.27
N PRO A 79 -17.30 7.40 -5.21
CA PRO A 79 -18.30 6.92 -4.24
C PRO A 79 -18.66 5.43 -4.38
N ASP A 80 -18.57 4.90 -5.61
CA ASP A 80 -19.00 3.55 -5.96
C ASP A 80 -17.84 2.55 -6.08
N THR A 81 -16.58 3.04 -6.02
CA THR A 81 -15.39 2.18 -6.12
C THR A 81 -15.02 1.65 -4.73
N PRO A 82 -14.98 0.33 -4.52
CA PRO A 82 -14.54 -0.25 -3.26
C PRO A 82 -13.08 0.10 -2.97
N VAL A 83 -12.78 0.31 -1.69
CA VAL A 83 -11.44 0.61 -1.19
C VAL A 83 -11.06 -0.41 -0.13
N LEU A 84 -9.92 -1.06 -0.31
CA LEU A 84 -9.31 -1.94 0.69
C LEU A 84 -7.97 -1.36 1.13
N CYS A 85 -7.75 -1.24 2.42
CA CYS A 85 -6.52 -0.73 3.00
C CYS A 85 -5.79 -1.81 3.81
N THR A 86 -4.50 -1.67 3.97
CA THR A 86 -3.74 -2.31 5.05
C THR A 86 -3.09 -1.24 5.94
N ILE A 87 -2.59 -1.65 7.10
CA ILE A 87 -1.85 -0.79 8.03
C ILE A 87 -0.37 -0.77 7.62
N GLY A 88 0.24 0.43 7.62
CA GLY A 88 1.69 0.60 7.53
C GLY A 88 2.33 0.86 8.89
N ASN A 89 3.65 0.98 8.92
CA ASN A 89 4.39 1.16 10.18
C ASN A 89 4.28 2.59 10.76
N HIS A 90 3.82 3.57 9.98
CA HIS A 90 3.49 4.92 10.42
C HIS A 90 2.01 5.12 10.76
N ASP A 91 1.16 4.11 10.58
CA ASP A 91 -0.26 4.20 10.89
C ASP A 91 -0.54 3.79 12.35
N ILE A 92 -1.21 4.65 13.11
CA ILE A 92 -1.71 4.33 14.46
C ILE A 92 -2.99 3.51 14.31
N ARG A 93 -2.97 2.21 14.71
CA ARG A 93 -4.09 1.27 14.55
C ARG A 93 -5.39 1.77 15.17
N SER A 94 -5.35 2.24 16.41
CA SER A 94 -6.52 2.77 17.13
C SER A 94 -7.10 4.00 16.42
N ALA A 95 -6.27 4.87 15.87
CA ALA A 95 -6.70 6.03 15.08
C ALA A 95 -7.29 5.62 13.72
N PHE A 96 -6.69 4.65 13.04
CA PHE A 96 -7.23 4.08 11.79
C PHE A 96 -8.62 3.48 12.00
N ARG A 97 -8.79 2.62 13.03
CA ARG A 97 -10.10 2.03 13.35
C ARG A 97 -11.16 3.11 13.60
N GLN A 98 -10.83 4.08 14.42
CA GLN A 98 -11.76 5.15 14.77
C GLN A 98 -12.04 6.10 13.60
N GLY A 99 -11.02 6.50 12.86
CA GLY A 99 -11.12 7.50 11.79
C GLY A 99 -11.56 6.90 10.46
N PHE A 100 -10.92 5.81 10.03
CA PHE A 100 -11.18 5.22 8.71
C PHE A 100 -12.35 4.22 8.74
N LEU A 101 -12.37 3.30 9.70
CA LEU A 101 -13.42 2.29 9.79
C LEU A 101 -14.69 2.81 10.48
N GLY A 102 -14.57 3.73 11.43
CA GLY A 102 -15.67 4.19 12.29
C GLY A 102 -15.98 3.21 13.44
N GLU A 103 -14.99 2.43 13.83
CA GLU A 103 -15.05 1.43 14.91
C GLU A 103 -14.55 2.00 16.24
N ALA A 104 -14.69 1.21 17.30
CA ALA A 104 -14.02 1.50 18.56
C ALA A 104 -12.49 1.43 18.39
N PRO A 105 -11.70 2.29 19.08
CA PRO A 105 -10.26 2.23 18.98
C PRO A 105 -9.71 0.91 19.53
N SER A 106 -8.81 0.27 18.79
CA SER A 106 -8.05 -0.91 19.21
C SER A 106 -6.69 -0.90 18.52
N ASP A 107 -5.65 -1.34 19.23
CA ASP A 107 -4.31 -1.53 18.70
C ASP A 107 -4.05 -2.98 18.24
N ASP A 108 -5.07 -3.83 18.25
CA ASP A 108 -4.99 -5.17 17.69
C ASP A 108 -4.66 -5.12 16.19
N PRO A 109 -3.92 -6.11 15.66
CA PRO A 109 -3.64 -6.22 14.23
C PRO A 109 -4.91 -6.14 13.38
N TYR A 110 -4.81 -5.55 12.20
CA TYR A 110 -5.94 -5.36 11.31
C TYR A 110 -5.86 -6.33 10.11
N TYR A 111 -6.92 -7.09 9.92
CA TYR A 111 -7.08 -7.96 8.76
C TYR A 111 -8.45 -7.72 8.14
N ASP A 112 -8.50 -7.73 6.80
CA ASP A 112 -9.76 -7.57 6.07
C ASP A 112 -9.73 -8.34 4.76
N SER A 113 -10.88 -8.57 4.17
CA SER A 113 -10.98 -9.20 2.86
C SER A 113 -12.28 -8.81 2.14
N MET A 114 -12.20 -8.72 0.83
CA MET A 114 -13.38 -8.52 -0.01
C MET A 114 -13.25 -9.28 -1.32
N ILE A 115 -14.38 -9.49 -2.00
CA ILE A 115 -14.43 -10.09 -3.34
C ILE A 115 -14.89 -9.02 -4.33
N VAL A 116 -14.11 -8.80 -5.37
CA VAL A 116 -14.42 -7.88 -6.47
C VAL A 116 -14.14 -8.58 -7.79
N ASN A 117 -15.09 -8.57 -8.70
CA ASN A 117 -14.99 -9.20 -10.03
C ASN A 117 -14.46 -10.65 -9.99
N GLY A 118 -14.87 -11.45 -8.99
CA GLY A 118 -14.43 -12.83 -8.82
C GLY A 118 -13.07 -13.01 -8.12
N TYR A 119 -12.26 -11.98 -7.96
CA TYR A 119 -11.02 -12.06 -7.18
C TYR A 119 -11.27 -11.80 -5.72
N GLN A 120 -10.65 -12.61 -4.85
CA GLN A 120 -10.60 -12.38 -3.41
C GLN A 120 -9.34 -11.57 -3.05
N PHE A 121 -9.55 -10.41 -2.48
CA PHE A 121 -8.49 -9.58 -1.92
C PHE A 121 -8.39 -9.85 -0.43
N VAL A 122 -7.18 -10.13 0.06
CA VAL A 122 -6.90 -10.36 1.48
C VAL A 122 -5.86 -9.37 1.94
N SER A 123 -6.25 -8.50 2.87
CA SER A 123 -5.39 -7.50 3.49
C SER A 123 -4.88 -8.01 4.83
N LEU A 124 -3.56 -8.02 5.01
CA LEU A 124 -2.91 -8.41 6.26
C LEU A 124 -2.01 -7.29 6.77
N ASP A 125 -2.21 -6.94 8.03
CA ASP A 125 -1.30 -6.06 8.75
C ASP A 125 0.05 -6.74 8.95
N SER A 126 1.09 -6.21 8.33
CA SER A 126 2.48 -6.67 8.44
C SER A 126 3.33 -5.74 9.29
N ALA A 127 2.73 -4.66 9.82
CA ALA A 127 3.44 -3.65 10.56
C ALA A 127 3.68 -4.10 12.02
N TYR A 128 4.84 -3.74 12.52
CA TYR A 128 5.15 -3.78 13.93
C TYR A 128 5.44 -2.36 14.39
N VAL A 129 5.04 -2.04 15.61
CA VAL A 129 5.25 -0.69 16.16
C VAL A 129 6.72 -0.30 16.03
N ASN A 130 6.99 0.76 15.27
CA ASN A 130 8.33 1.26 14.94
C ASN A 130 9.24 0.28 14.17
N GLY A 131 8.66 -0.74 13.50
CA GLY A 131 9.40 -1.73 12.74
C GLY A 131 9.60 -1.33 11.27
N LEU A 132 10.85 -1.36 10.80
CA LEU A 132 11.18 -1.25 9.37
C LEU A 132 11.04 -2.59 8.65
N THR A 133 10.99 -3.69 9.39
CA THR A 133 10.88 -5.05 8.89
C THR A 133 9.50 -5.60 9.22
N GLY A 134 8.78 -6.08 8.22
CA GLY A 134 7.45 -6.67 8.41
C GLY A 134 7.48 -8.11 8.88
N TYR A 135 6.40 -8.55 9.51
CA TYR A 135 6.15 -9.96 9.80
C TYR A 135 4.65 -10.24 9.92
N PHE A 136 4.26 -11.50 9.80
CA PHE A 136 2.91 -11.94 10.12
C PHE A 136 2.90 -12.74 11.41
N THR A 137 1.93 -12.46 12.26
CA THR A 137 1.64 -13.27 13.44
C THR A 137 1.01 -14.60 13.02
N ASP A 138 0.93 -15.56 13.93
CA ASP A 138 0.23 -16.83 13.64
C ASP A 138 -1.24 -16.59 13.35
N GLU A 139 -1.89 -15.64 14.02
CA GLU A 139 -3.28 -15.25 13.76
C GLU A 139 -3.46 -14.68 12.34
N ALA A 140 -2.50 -13.89 11.84
CA ALA A 140 -2.52 -13.40 10.47
C ALA A 140 -2.44 -14.54 9.46
N LEU A 141 -1.58 -15.53 9.74
CA LEU A 141 -1.44 -16.71 8.89
C LEU A 141 -2.67 -17.62 8.97
N ASP A 142 -3.29 -17.77 10.14
CA ASP A 142 -4.56 -18.49 10.33
C ASP A 142 -5.67 -17.84 9.50
N TYR A 143 -5.76 -16.50 9.56
CA TYR A 143 -6.72 -15.75 8.75
C TYR A 143 -6.50 -15.95 7.25
N LEU A 144 -5.25 -15.87 6.79
CA LEU A 144 -4.91 -16.09 5.38
C LEU A 144 -5.25 -17.52 4.93
N GLU A 145 -4.86 -18.52 5.70
CA GLU A 145 -5.16 -19.93 5.39
C GLU A 145 -6.68 -20.20 5.32
N GLU A 146 -7.46 -19.56 6.20
CA GLU A 146 -8.92 -19.65 6.16
C GLU A 146 -9.49 -19.06 4.87
N LYS A 147 -9.02 -17.87 4.48
CA LYS A 147 -9.45 -17.24 3.23
C LYS A 147 -9.03 -18.07 1.98
N LEU A 148 -7.88 -18.71 2.02
CA LEU A 148 -7.40 -19.58 0.94
C LEU A 148 -8.17 -20.91 0.80
N LYS A 149 -9.11 -21.21 1.67
CA LYS A 149 -10.05 -22.35 1.50
C LYS A 149 -11.16 -22.02 0.51
N ASN A 150 -11.42 -20.75 0.23
CA ASN A 150 -12.43 -20.36 -0.75
C ASN A 150 -11.98 -20.78 -2.17
N THR A 151 -12.74 -21.68 -2.77
CA THR A 151 -12.50 -22.21 -4.12
C THR A 151 -13.45 -21.62 -5.18
N GLU A 152 -14.35 -20.73 -4.76
CA GLU A 152 -15.37 -20.10 -5.63
C GLU A 152 -14.86 -18.78 -6.24
N VAL A 153 -13.57 -18.48 -6.08
CA VAL A 153 -12.95 -17.25 -6.60
C VAL A 153 -11.96 -17.56 -7.71
N ASP A 154 -11.75 -16.63 -8.61
CA ASP A 154 -10.78 -16.72 -9.71
C ASP A 154 -9.33 -16.78 -9.22
N GLY A 155 -9.09 -16.28 -8.01
CA GLY A 155 -7.81 -16.33 -7.32
C GLY A 155 -7.77 -15.37 -6.14
N THR A 156 -6.77 -15.54 -5.28
CA THR A 156 -6.55 -14.64 -4.13
C THR A 156 -5.41 -13.68 -4.42
N ILE A 157 -5.66 -12.40 -4.15
CA ILE A 157 -4.67 -11.33 -4.18
C ILE A 157 -4.35 -10.96 -2.73
N LEU A 158 -3.07 -11.10 -2.36
CA LEU A 158 -2.57 -10.75 -1.03
C LEU A 158 -2.09 -9.30 -1.04
N MET A 159 -2.53 -8.51 -0.07
CA MET A 159 -1.98 -7.19 0.17
C MET A 159 -1.45 -7.01 1.59
N MET A 160 -0.36 -6.28 1.70
CA MET A 160 0.33 -5.96 2.94
C MET A 160 1.21 -4.73 2.73
N HIS A 161 1.78 -4.17 3.80
CA HIS A 161 2.64 -2.99 3.66
C HIS A 161 4.07 -3.34 3.25
N HIS A 162 4.73 -4.24 3.98
CA HIS A 162 6.13 -4.59 3.75
C HIS A 162 6.31 -5.60 2.60
N PRO A 163 7.21 -5.35 1.64
CA PRO A 163 7.45 -6.26 0.51
C PRO A 163 8.26 -7.50 0.91
N PHE A 164 8.10 -8.62 0.21
CA PHE A 164 8.98 -9.79 0.35
C PHE A 164 10.35 -9.55 -0.29
N LEU A 165 10.39 -8.82 -1.40
CA LEU A 165 11.61 -8.46 -2.10
C LEU A 165 11.72 -6.93 -2.18
N ALA A 166 12.85 -6.41 -1.73
CA ALA A 166 13.21 -4.99 -1.79
C ALA A 166 14.72 -4.84 -1.91
N HIS A 167 15.19 -3.70 -2.43
CA HIS A 167 16.62 -3.42 -2.53
C HIS A 167 17.29 -3.34 -1.16
N ALA A 168 16.63 -2.72 -0.18
CA ALA A 168 17.11 -2.65 1.20
C ALA A 168 16.60 -3.85 2.01
N ARG A 169 17.51 -4.69 2.50
CA ARG A 169 17.14 -5.94 3.20
C ARG A 169 16.33 -5.72 4.48
N HIS A 170 16.55 -4.62 5.18
CA HIS A 170 15.86 -4.30 6.43
C HIS A 170 14.45 -3.76 6.23
N LEU A 171 14.04 -3.49 4.98
CA LEU A 171 12.70 -3.04 4.61
C LEU A 171 11.78 -4.17 4.12
N LYS A 172 12.14 -5.42 4.39
CA LYS A 172 11.40 -6.58 3.87
C LYS A 172 10.59 -7.30 4.94
N MET A 173 9.66 -8.11 4.46
CA MET A 173 8.99 -9.11 5.28
C MET A 173 9.99 -10.17 5.78
N ASN A 174 9.83 -10.56 7.05
CA ASN A 174 10.40 -11.80 7.55
C ASN A 174 9.65 -12.99 6.99
N MET A 175 10.40 -13.97 6.49
CA MET A 175 9.88 -15.23 5.98
C MET A 175 10.06 -16.32 7.03
N ASN A 176 9.03 -17.13 7.24
CA ASN A 176 9.12 -18.38 7.99
C ASN A 176 8.59 -19.54 7.13
N ASP A 177 8.84 -20.76 7.58
CA ASP A 177 8.49 -21.98 6.81
C ASP A 177 6.98 -22.09 6.53
N ARG A 178 6.13 -21.66 7.45
CA ARG A 178 4.67 -21.66 7.28
C ARG A 178 4.25 -20.71 6.17
N LEU A 179 4.75 -19.48 6.19
CA LEU A 179 4.47 -18.46 5.18
C LEU A 179 5.00 -18.90 3.80
N GLU A 180 6.22 -19.43 3.75
CA GLU A 180 6.76 -19.97 2.49
C GLU A 180 5.88 -21.07 1.91
N LYS A 181 5.40 -22.01 2.74
CA LYS A 181 4.48 -23.06 2.32
C LYS A 181 3.16 -22.52 1.78
N ILE A 182 2.61 -21.47 2.42
CA ILE A 182 1.39 -20.80 1.95
C ILE A 182 1.62 -20.16 0.58
N LEU A 183 2.70 -19.41 0.41
CA LEU A 183 3.03 -18.76 -0.86
C LEU A 183 3.25 -19.79 -2.00
N ARG A 184 3.90 -20.91 -1.72
CA ARG A 184 4.12 -21.99 -2.69
C ARG A 184 2.88 -22.84 -2.98
N SER A 185 1.75 -22.60 -2.32
CA SER A 185 0.53 -23.39 -2.52
C SER A 185 -0.14 -23.20 -3.91
N GLY A 186 0.26 -22.17 -4.65
CA GLY A 186 -0.32 -21.82 -5.95
C GLY A 186 -1.68 -21.11 -5.89
N LYS A 187 -2.16 -20.79 -4.69
CA LYS A 187 -3.48 -20.16 -4.47
C LYS A 187 -3.45 -18.63 -4.57
N ILE A 188 -2.27 -18.02 -4.36
CA ILE A 188 -2.07 -16.57 -4.42
C ILE A 188 -1.64 -16.20 -5.85
N LYS A 189 -2.39 -15.30 -6.49
CA LYS A 189 -2.18 -14.86 -7.86
C LYS A 189 -1.27 -13.64 -7.97
N ALA A 190 -1.33 -12.75 -6.98
CA ALA A 190 -0.52 -11.54 -6.94
C ALA A 190 -0.34 -11.05 -5.52
N ILE A 191 0.69 -10.24 -5.31
CA ILE A 191 1.04 -9.61 -4.03
C ILE A 191 1.18 -8.10 -4.27
N PHE A 192 0.52 -7.29 -3.42
CA PHE A 192 0.56 -5.83 -3.47
C PHE A 192 1.13 -5.29 -2.17
N ASN A 193 2.06 -4.34 -2.26
CA ASN A 193 2.72 -3.74 -1.10
C ASN A 193 3.29 -2.34 -1.41
N GLY A 194 3.83 -1.66 -0.37
CA GLY A 194 4.44 -0.33 -0.44
C GLY A 194 5.76 -0.26 0.32
N HIS A 195 5.84 0.64 1.31
CA HIS A 195 6.91 0.80 2.30
C HIS A 195 8.25 1.35 1.78
N VAL A 196 8.66 0.96 0.60
CA VAL A 196 9.99 1.33 0.06
C VAL A 196 9.97 2.59 -0.80
N HIS A 197 8.82 3.25 -0.88
CA HIS A 197 8.61 4.51 -1.62
C HIS A 197 9.17 4.47 -3.04
N GLY A 198 8.99 3.36 -3.72
CA GLY A 198 9.47 3.16 -5.09
C GLY A 198 8.68 2.08 -5.81
N SER A 199 8.42 2.29 -7.11
CA SER A 199 7.67 1.36 -7.94
C SER A 199 8.58 0.23 -8.43
N TYR A 200 8.25 -0.98 -8.07
CA TYR A 200 8.96 -2.19 -8.47
C TYR A 200 7.98 -3.32 -8.81
N THR A 201 8.31 -4.07 -9.85
CA THR A 201 7.67 -5.36 -10.10
C THR A 201 8.71 -6.45 -9.94
N SER A 202 8.40 -7.44 -9.13
CA SER A 202 9.30 -8.57 -8.82
C SER A 202 8.53 -9.88 -8.80
N SER A 203 9.19 -11.01 -8.55
CA SER A 203 8.54 -12.31 -8.47
C SER A 203 8.97 -13.06 -7.22
N VAL A 204 8.01 -13.48 -6.41
CA VAL A 204 8.19 -14.24 -5.17
C VAL A 204 7.63 -15.64 -5.38
N PHE A 205 8.50 -16.64 -5.51
CA PHE A 205 8.11 -18.03 -5.82
C PHE A 205 7.22 -18.16 -7.08
N GLY A 206 7.44 -17.30 -8.07
CA GLY A 206 6.62 -17.24 -9.29
C GLY A 206 5.38 -16.35 -9.19
N ILE A 207 5.05 -15.82 -8.03
CA ILE A 207 3.94 -14.89 -7.82
C ILE A 207 4.41 -13.47 -8.13
N PRO A 208 3.74 -12.71 -9.02
CA PRO A 208 4.08 -11.31 -9.25
C PRO A 208 3.84 -10.49 -7.98
N GLN A 209 4.85 -9.70 -7.60
CA GLN A 209 4.79 -8.74 -6.52
C GLN A 209 4.85 -7.34 -7.13
N PHE A 210 3.84 -6.53 -6.85
CA PHE A 210 3.71 -5.14 -7.24
C PHE A 210 3.96 -4.25 -6.02
N THR A 211 4.99 -3.43 -6.09
CA THR A 211 5.34 -2.47 -5.03
C THR A 211 5.11 -1.07 -5.57
N ALA A 212 4.20 -0.32 -4.94
CA ALA A 212 3.80 1.00 -5.42
C ALA A 212 4.79 2.11 -5.04
N ASP A 213 4.78 3.17 -5.85
CA ASP A 213 5.36 4.45 -5.45
C ASP A 213 4.62 5.03 -4.23
N SER A 214 5.33 5.85 -3.48
CA SER A 214 4.70 6.71 -2.47
C SER A 214 3.92 7.85 -3.13
N LEU A 215 2.80 8.22 -2.52
CA LEU A 215 2.09 9.46 -2.83
C LEU A 215 2.69 10.69 -2.10
N LYS A 216 3.81 10.55 -1.40
CA LYS A 216 4.51 11.66 -0.75
C LYS A 216 5.84 11.97 -1.42
N THR A 217 6.76 11.01 -1.42
CA THR A 217 8.14 11.16 -1.90
C THR A 217 8.79 9.81 -2.07
N CYS A 218 9.72 9.68 -2.99
CA CYS A 218 10.60 8.52 -3.06
C CYS A 218 11.91 8.79 -2.32
N PHE A 219 12.60 7.71 -1.95
CA PHE A 219 13.94 7.79 -1.41
C PHE A 219 14.84 6.65 -1.89
N ASP A 220 16.14 6.92 -1.93
CA ASP A 220 17.18 5.94 -2.16
C ASP A 220 18.13 5.90 -0.96
N ILE A 221 18.50 4.70 -0.53
CA ILE A 221 19.39 4.50 0.62
C ILE A 221 20.82 4.29 0.10
N HIS A 222 21.67 5.25 0.34
CA HIS A 222 23.12 5.18 0.08
C HIS A 222 23.88 4.84 1.37
N PRO A 223 25.17 4.42 1.28
CA PRO A 223 25.98 4.11 2.46
C PRO A 223 26.04 5.25 3.50
N ASP A 224 26.11 6.49 3.04
CA ASP A 224 26.35 7.67 3.88
C ASP A 224 25.16 8.63 3.99
N CYS A 225 24.08 8.40 3.23
CA CYS A 225 22.93 9.29 3.22
C CYS A 225 21.64 8.57 2.76
N ILE A 226 20.52 9.24 2.96
CA ILE A 226 19.26 8.93 2.30
C ILE A 226 18.98 10.06 1.32
N ALA A 227 18.85 9.73 0.03
CA ALA A 227 18.47 10.66 -1.00
C ALA A 227 16.95 10.68 -1.13
N TYR A 228 16.33 11.82 -0.85
CA TYR A 228 14.89 12.02 -1.07
C TYR A 228 14.68 12.77 -2.38
N ASN A 229 13.73 12.32 -3.18
CA ASN A 229 13.30 13.01 -4.38
C ASN A 229 11.80 13.24 -4.36
N SER A 230 11.34 14.18 -5.20
CA SER A 230 9.92 14.57 -5.27
C SER A 230 9.06 13.61 -6.08
N ARG A 231 9.64 12.53 -6.61
CA ARG A 231 8.90 11.55 -7.37
C ARG A 231 7.80 10.97 -6.49
N ALA A 232 6.59 11.09 -6.95
CA ALA A 232 5.41 10.53 -6.31
C ALA A 232 4.48 9.99 -7.39
N GLY A 233 3.81 8.91 -7.11
CA GLY A 233 2.98 8.27 -8.10
C GLY A 233 2.08 7.19 -7.54
N TYR A 234 1.36 6.55 -8.45
CA TYR A 234 0.53 5.39 -8.19
C TYR A 234 0.57 4.47 -9.42
N GLU A 235 0.01 3.30 -9.30
CA GLU A 235 -0.05 2.33 -10.39
C GLU A 235 -1.47 1.89 -10.69
N ILE A 236 -1.72 1.57 -11.94
CA ILE A 236 -2.87 0.77 -12.36
C ILE A 236 -2.34 -0.61 -12.75
N VAL A 237 -2.87 -1.64 -12.12
CA VAL A 237 -2.57 -3.04 -12.46
C VAL A 237 -3.85 -3.65 -13.00
N SER A 238 -3.79 -4.19 -14.22
CA SER A 238 -4.94 -4.83 -14.86
C SER A 238 -4.64 -6.30 -15.10
N PHE A 239 -5.64 -7.16 -14.83
CA PHE A 239 -5.62 -8.56 -15.21
C PHE A 239 -6.70 -8.78 -16.26
N ASP A 240 -6.39 -9.53 -17.32
CA ASP A 240 -7.36 -9.93 -18.33
C ASP A 240 -8.06 -11.26 -17.97
N GLU A 241 -8.95 -11.73 -18.82
CA GLU A 241 -9.71 -12.98 -18.63
C GLU A 241 -8.82 -14.24 -18.63
N ASN A 242 -7.59 -14.16 -19.13
CA ASN A 242 -6.61 -15.25 -19.13
C ASN A 242 -5.74 -15.24 -17.87
N GLY A 243 -5.77 -14.13 -17.12
CA GLY A 243 -4.91 -13.88 -15.96
C GLY A 243 -3.56 -13.27 -16.35
N ASP A 244 -3.39 -12.83 -17.59
CA ASP A 244 -2.27 -12.00 -18.01
C ASP A 244 -2.42 -10.61 -17.40
N TRP A 245 -1.30 -9.99 -17.05
CA TRP A 245 -1.34 -8.71 -16.34
C TRP A 245 -0.46 -7.65 -16.98
N MET A 246 -0.84 -6.40 -16.78
CA MET A 246 -0.12 -5.21 -17.19
C MET A 246 -0.09 -4.20 -16.06
N THR A 247 0.99 -3.42 -15.96
CA THR A 247 1.08 -2.27 -15.05
C THR A 247 1.28 -0.98 -15.84
N GLU A 248 0.60 0.08 -15.39
CA GLU A 248 0.84 1.46 -15.84
C GLU A 248 1.19 2.31 -14.62
N ARG A 249 2.33 2.98 -14.66
CA ARG A 249 2.79 3.88 -13.61
C ARG A 249 2.45 5.33 -13.95
N PHE A 250 1.86 6.03 -12.99
CA PHE A 250 1.45 7.44 -13.13
C PHE A 250 2.26 8.32 -12.17
N LEU A 251 3.16 9.13 -12.73
CA LEU A 251 3.91 10.11 -11.97
C LEU A 251 3.10 11.40 -11.81
N LEU A 252 3.02 11.89 -10.58
CA LEU A 252 2.23 13.08 -10.22
C LEU A 252 3.07 14.34 -10.15
N ASN A 253 4.37 14.23 -9.93
CA ASN A 253 5.31 15.35 -9.79
C ASN A 253 6.54 15.22 -10.69
N PRO A 254 7.15 16.34 -11.10
CA PRO A 254 8.50 16.33 -11.62
C PRO A 254 9.49 15.86 -10.55
N GLU A 255 10.58 15.25 -10.99
CA GLU A 255 11.63 14.74 -10.10
C GLU A 255 12.49 15.91 -9.58
N VAL A 256 12.61 15.99 -8.24
CA VAL A 256 13.52 16.92 -7.55
C VAL A 256 14.22 16.13 -6.45
N GLU A 257 15.54 16.01 -6.53
CA GLU A 257 16.34 15.28 -5.55
C GLU A 257 16.78 16.15 -4.38
N THR A 258 16.86 15.54 -3.20
CA THR A 258 17.47 16.13 -2.02
C THR A 258 18.10 15.06 -1.15
N TYR A 259 19.12 15.39 -0.38
CA TYR A 259 19.96 14.45 0.35
C TYR A 259 19.99 14.76 1.84
N PHE A 260 19.83 13.74 2.66
CA PHE A 260 20.05 13.79 4.10
C PHE A 260 21.27 12.95 4.47
N LYS A 261 22.22 13.55 5.18
CA LYS A 261 23.31 12.79 5.79
C LYS A 261 22.75 11.98 6.97
N LYS A 262 23.18 10.73 7.04
CA LYS A 262 22.89 9.83 8.17
C LYS A 262 23.61 10.27 9.43
#